data_fc1478a8ea8fc16deb96ef74142b60ad
#
_entry.id   fc1478a8ea8fc16deb96ef74142b60ad
#
_cell.length_a   1.000
_cell.length_b   1.000
_cell.length_c   1.000
_cell.angle_alpha   90.00
_cell.angle_beta   90.00
_cell.angle_gamma   90.00
#
_symmetry.space_group_name_H-M   'P 1'
#
loop_
_entity.id
_entity.type
_entity.pdbx_description
1 polymer ?
#
loop_
_entity_poly.entity_id
_entity_poly.type
_entity_poly.pdbx_seq_one_letter_code
_entity_poly.pdbx_strand_id
1 'polypeptide(L)'
;AFAAAGLPQVPYVGLNAADLNHPERHNKLIARIEAELGYPCFVKPANMGSSVGISKARDRDQLIAGLQEATRHDSRLVVERGVAARELECAVLGRQQLKASVVGEISFDADWYDYDTKYTDGCSQTLIPAPLPEQVSAQIQAIALQACTAVHAYGLARVDVFYDERSGDIWLNEINTLPGFTSQSMYPMLWEASGVALSDLVAQLVDTARE
;
A
#
# COMPACT_ATOMS: atom_id res chain seq x y z
N ALA A 1 13.84 -1.72 3.69
CA ALA A 1 13.87 -3.10 3.18
C ALA A 1 13.59 -3.11 1.68
N PHE A 2 12.46 -2.60 1.23
CA PHE A 2 12.05 -2.65 -0.19
C PHE A 2 13.03 -1.94 -1.12
N ALA A 3 13.46 -0.72 -0.77
CA ALA A 3 14.48 0.00 -1.56
C ALA A 3 15.81 -0.77 -1.61
N ALA A 4 16.23 -1.41 -0.52
CA ALA A 4 17.43 -2.25 -0.50
C ALA A 4 17.28 -3.52 -1.34
N ALA A 5 16.06 -4.00 -1.54
CA ALA A 5 15.74 -5.13 -2.42
C ALA A 5 15.53 -4.71 -3.89
N GLY A 6 15.70 -3.42 -4.22
CA GLY A 6 15.52 -2.91 -5.58
C GLY A 6 14.05 -2.82 -6.03
N LEU A 7 13.09 -2.89 -5.09
CA LEU A 7 11.67 -2.78 -5.39
C LEU A 7 11.30 -1.31 -5.68
N PRO A 8 10.51 -1.06 -6.72
CA PRO A 8 10.07 0.28 -7.07
C PRO A 8 9.09 0.81 -6.02
N GLN A 9 9.34 2.01 -5.54
CA GLN A 9 8.47 2.74 -4.60
C GLN A 9 8.25 4.16 -5.11
N VAL A 10 7.10 4.76 -4.77
CA VAL A 10 6.94 6.21 -5.01
C VAL A 10 8.02 6.96 -4.24
N PRO A 11 8.54 8.08 -4.77
CA PRO A 11 9.48 8.92 -4.03
C PRO A 11 8.90 9.33 -2.67
N TYR A 12 9.69 9.21 -1.61
CA TYR A 12 9.24 9.52 -0.25
C TYR A 12 10.33 10.15 0.62
N VAL A 13 9.90 10.87 1.64
CA VAL A 13 10.75 11.42 2.69
C VAL A 13 10.26 10.88 4.03
N GLY A 14 11.12 10.09 4.71
CA GLY A 14 10.91 9.68 6.09
C GLY A 14 11.40 10.73 7.07
N LEU A 15 10.68 10.94 8.18
CA LEU A 15 11.01 11.90 9.21
C LEU A 15 10.54 11.47 10.60
N ASN A 16 11.07 12.10 11.64
CA ASN A 16 10.59 11.95 13.00
C ASN A 16 9.85 13.21 13.46
N ALA A 17 8.80 13.03 14.25
CA ALA A 17 8.02 14.12 14.84
C ALA A 17 8.90 15.12 15.63
N ALA A 18 9.99 14.63 16.25
CA ALA A 18 10.95 15.48 16.97
C ALA A 18 11.63 16.54 16.07
N ASP A 19 11.78 16.28 14.76
CA ASP A 19 12.40 17.23 13.83
C ASP A 19 11.48 18.44 13.57
N LEU A 20 10.18 18.29 13.78
CA LEU A 20 9.18 19.36 13.62
C LEU A 20 9.21 20.37 14.78
N ASN A 21 9.75 19.99 15.96
CA ASN A 21 9.82 20.84 17.15
C ASN A 21 10.95 21.90 17.08
N HIS A 22 11.83 21.81 16.09
CA HIS A 22 12.94 22.75 15.90
C HIS A 22 12.69 23.64 14.68
N PRO A 23 12.47 24.95 14.82
CA PRO A 23 12.08 25.83 13.70
C PRO A 23 13.00 25.74 12.47
N GLU A 24 14.31 25.69 12.67
CA GLU A 24 15.27 25.58 11.57
C GLU A 24 15.21 24.22 10.85
N ARG A 25 15.05 23.11 11.61
CA ARG A 25 14.91 21.76 11.04
C ARG A 25 13.59 21.63 10.32
N HIS A 26 12.51 22.15 10.91
CA HIS A 26 11.19 22.17 10.30
C HIS A 26 11.23 22.85 8.93
N ASN A 27 11.76 24.09 8.84
CA ASN A 27 11.83 24.80 7.58
C ASN A 27 12.69 24.07 6.53
N LYS A 28 13.82 23.50 6.92
CA LYS A 28 14.66 22.70 6.02
C LYS A 28 13.93 21.45 5.54
N LEU A 29 13.19 20.79 6.43
CA LEU A 29 12.42 19.59 6.11
C LEU A 29 11.29 19.89 5.12
N ILE A 30 10.51 20.96 5.36
CA ILE A 30 9.46 21.39 4.42
C ILE A 30 10.06 21.70 3.05
N ALA A 31 11.14 22.48 3.00
CA ALA A 31 11.81 22.82 1.73
C ALA A 31 12.35 21.54 1.01
N ARG A 32 12.85 20.58 1.76
CA ARG A 32 13.29 19.29 1.21
C ARG A 32 12.12 18.51 0.61
N ILE A 33 11.00 18.38 1.33
CA ILE A 33 9.79 17.68 0.86
C ILE A 33 9.30 18.33 -0.44
N GLU A 34 9.21 19.67 -0.48
CA GLU A 34 8.78 20.40 -1.66
C GLU A 34 9.71 20.18 -2.86
N ALA A 35 11.02 20.20 -2.62
CA ALA A 35 12.01 20.00 -3.69
C ALA A 35 12.04 18.56 -4.24
N GLU A 36 11.93 17.55 -3.35
CA GLU A 36 12.05 16.14 -3.75
C GLU A 36 10.73 15.54 -4.23
N LEU A 37 9.59 15.93 -3.62
CA LEU A 37 8.30 15.30 -3.88
C LEU A 37 7.34 16.21 -4.68
N GLY A 38 7.33 17.52 -4.42
CA GLY A 38 6.35 18.43 -4.97
C GLY A 38 4.94 18.20 -4.41
N TYR A 39 3.94 18.75 -5.11
CA TYR A 39 2.53 18.60 -4.76
C TYR A 39 1.72 17.99 -5.91
N PRO A 40 0.64 17.22 -5.63
CA PRO A 40 0.22 16.82 -4.30
C PRO A 40 1.19 15.82 -3.67
N CYS A 41 1.24 15.79 -2.33
CA CYS A 41 1.92 14.74 -1.58
C CYS A 41 1.00 14.20 -0.48
N PHE A 42 1.34 13.02 0.04
CA PHE A 42 0.58 12.34 1.08
C PHE A 42 1.40 12.24 2.34
N VAL A 43 0.87 12.75 3.44
CA VAL A 43 1.48 12.64 4.77
C VAL A 43 0.86 11.44 5.49
N LYS A 44 1.69 10.54 5.99
CA LYS A 44 1.26 9.27 6.61
C LYS A 44 1.99 9.04 7.94
N PRO A 45 1.30 8.62 9.01
CA PRO A 45 1.96 7.96 10.15
C PRO A 45 2.58 6.63 9.70
N ALA A 46 3.76 6.24 10.22
CA ALA A 46 4.48 5.07 9.70
C ALA A 46 3.85 3.72 10.13
N ASN A 47 3.13 3.67 11.26
CA ASN A 47 2.62 2.41 11.83
C ASN A 47 1.09 2.31 11.83
N MET A 48 0.37 3.25 11.21
CA MET A 48 -1.10 3.21 11.21
C MET A 48 -1.62 2.54 9.94
N GLY A 49 -2.69 1.75 10.10
CA GLY A 49 -3.44 1.17 8.98
C GLY A 49 -4.73 1.92 8.68
N SER A 50 -5.51 1.43 7.71
CA SER A 50 -6.86 1.92 7.39
C SER A 50 -6.94 3.44 7.13
N SER A 51 -5.91 4.03 6.57
CA SER A 51 -5.80 5.47 6.26
C SER A 51 -5.91 6.41 7.47
N VAL A 52 -5.82 5.91 8.70
CA VAL A 52 -5.88 6.74 9.91
C VAL A 52 -4.70 7.72 9.96
N GLY A 53 -5.00 9.02 10.09
CA GLY A 53 -3.99 10.08 10.16
C GLY A 53 -3.29 10.38 8.82
N ILE A 54 -3.77 9.81 7.71
CA ILE A 54 -3.27 10.15 6.37
C ILE A 54 -3.96 11.41 5.87
N SER A 55 -3.19 12.31 5.26
CA SER A 55 -3.72 13.50 4.61
C SER A 55 -3.04 13.80 3.28
N LYS A 56 -3.82 14.31 2.32
CA LYS A 56 -3.35 14.80 1.02
C LYS A 56 -3.06 16.30 1.13
N ALA A 57 -1.81 16.68 0.90
CA ALA A 57 -1.39 18.08 0.86
C ALA A 57 -1.22 18.54 -0.60
N ARG A 58 -1.86 19.66 -0.95
CA ARG A 58 -1.79 20.28 -2.27
C ARG A 58 -0.93 21.55 -2.28
N ASP A 59 -0.55 22.00 -1.09
CA ASP A 59 0.26 23.18 -0.83
C ASP A 59 0.99 23.07 0.52
N ARG A 60 1.81 24.07 0.82
CA ARG A 60 2.63 24.12 2.05
C ARG A 60 1.78 24.13 3.33
N ASP A 61 0.69 24.87 3.35
CA ASP A 61 -0.13 25.02 4.55
C ASP A 61 -0.81 23.68 4.88
N GLN A 62 -1.32 22.96 3.86
CA GLN A 62 -1.87 21.62 4.01
C GLN A 62 -0.80 20.60 4.40
N LEU A 63 0.43 20.71 3.88
CA LEU A 63 1.55 19.86 4.29
C LEU A 63 1.85 20.03 5.78
N ILE A 64 1.96 21.27 6.25
CA ILE A 64 2.23 21.58 7.66
C ILE A 64 1.09 21.03 8.56
N ALA A 65 -0.16 21.28 8.18
CA ALA A 65 -1.33 20.77 8.90
C ALA A 65 -1.35 19.25 8.94
N GLY A 66 -1.07 18.60 7.81
CA GLY A 66 -1.00 17.12 7.72
C GLY A 66 0.12 16.53 8.58
N LEU A 67 1.29 17.15 8.62
CA LEU A 67 2.38 16.72 9.50
C LEU A 67 1.99 16.84 10.97
N GLN A 68 1.33 17.93 11.37
CA GLN A 68 0.85 18.09 12.75
C GLN A 68 -0.19 17.05 13.12
N GLU A 69 -1.12 16.73 12.21
CA GLU A 69 -2.13 15.69 12.45
C GLU A 69 -1.47 14.32 12.57
N ALA A 70 -0.60 13.95 11.64
CA ALA A 70 0.07 12.64 11.64
C ALA A 70 0.92 12.41 12.92
N THR A 71 1.50 13.47 13.52
CA THR A 71 2.26 13.35 14.80
C THR A 71 1.40 12.93 16.00
N ARG A 72 0.08 13.04 15.92
CA ARG A 72 -0.84 12.56 16.96
C ARG A 72 -0.95 11.05 16.98
N HIS A 73 -0.59 10.42 15.87
CA HIS A 73 -0.77 8.98 15.66
C HIS A 73 0.55 8.21 15.73
N ASP A 74 1.68 8.80 15.29
CA ASP A 74 2.99 8.16 15.34
C ASP A 74 4.10 9.20 15.47
N SER A 75 5.20 8.80 16.10
CA SER A 75 6.44 9.58 16.14
C SER A 75 7.25 9.51 14.85
N ARG A 76 7.01 8.51 13.99
CA ARG A 76 7.63 8.35 12.68
C ARG A 76 6.61 8.64 11.60
N LEU A 77 6.98 9.48 10.66
CA LEU A 77 6.12 9.89 9.56
C LEU A 77 6.78 9.62 8.23
N VAL A 78 5.96 9.42 7.22
CA VAL A 78 6.38 9.30 5.82
C VAL A 78 5.59 10.30 5.00
N VAL A 79 6.26 11.06 4.16
CA VAL A 79 5.62 11.89 3.13
C VAL A 79 5.94 11.28 1.78
N GLU A 80 4.93 10.98 0.99
CA GLU A 80 5.06 10.37 -0.33
C GLU A 80 4.58 11.31 -1.41
N ARG A 81 5.22 11.24 -2.59
CA ARG A 81 4.72 11.94 -3.79
C ARG A 81 3.33 11.40 -4.15
N GLY A 82 2.40 12.28 -4.45
CA GLY A 82 1.11 11.90 -5.00
C GLY A 82 1.23 11.49 -6.46
N VAL A 83 0.79 10.29 -6.76
CA VAL A 83 0.72 9.75 -8.12
C VAL A 83 -0.73 9.53 -8.53
N ALA A 84 -1.03 9.70 -9.81
CA ALA A 84 -2.32 9.36 -10.38
C ALA A 84 -2.24 7.92 -10.88
N ALA A 85 -2.67 6.97 -10.06
CA ALA A 85 -2.50 5.56 -10.32
C ALA A 85 -3.73 4.76 -9.91
N ARG A 86 -3.88 3.57 -10.51
CA ARG A 86 -4.84 2.54 -10.09
C ARG A 86 -4.31 1.83 -8.85
N GLU A 87 -5.18 1.49 -7.90
CA GLU A 87 -4.83 0.73 -6.71
C GLU A 87 -5.10 -0.74 -6.94
N LEU A 88 -4.04 -1.54 -6.96
CA LEU A 88 -4.08 -2.96 -7.28
C LEU A 88 -3.56 -3.78 -6.10
N GLU A 89 -4.17 -4.94 -5.90
CA GLU A 89 -3.85 -5.84 -4.80
C GLU A 89 -3.52 -7.23 -5.31
N CYS A 90 -2.50 -7.87 -4.73
CA CYS A 90 -2.10 -9.24 -5.01
C CYS A 90 -1.94 -10.03 -3.71
N ALA A 91 -2.61 -11.16 -3.59
CA ALA A 91 -2.48 -12.04 -2.44
C ALA A 91 -1.28 -12.98 -2.61
N VAL A 92 -0.53 -13.18 -1.54
CA VAL A 92 0.62 -14.11 -1.49
C VAL A 92 0.38 -15.15 -0.41
N LEU A 93 0.68 -16.41 -0.73
CA LEU A 93 0.51 -17.59 0.13
C LEU A 93 1.76 -18.46 0.08
N GLY A 94 2.14 -19.06 1.20
CA GLY A 94 3.20 -20.05 1.29
C GLY A 94 4.34 -19.67 2.21
N ARG A 95 5.34 -20.55 2.34
CA ARG A 95 6.52 -20.37 3.18
C ARG A 95 7.81 -20.62 2.41
N GLN A 96 8.11 -21.87 2.08
CA GLN A 96 9.30 -22.24 1.30
C GLN A 96 9.12 -21.88 -0.18
N GLN A 97 7.91 -22.00 -0.68
CA GLN A 97 7.52 -21.59 -2.03
C GLN A 97 6.33 -20.63 -1.93
N LEU A 98 6.60 -19.37 -2.20
CA LEU A 98 5.56 -18.35 -2.26
C LEU A 98 4.81 -18.45 -3.59
N LYS A 99 3.49 -18.29 -3.53
CA LYS A 99 2.58 -18.23 -4.69
C LYS A 99 1.83 -16.92 -4.66
N ALA A 100 1.64 -16.32 -5.83
CA ALA A 100 0.83 -15.12 -6.01
C ALA A 100 -0.52 -15.48 -6.64
N SER A 101 -1.57 -14.82 -6.20
CA SER A 101 -2.91 -14.90 -6.80
C SER A 101 -3.00 -14.13 -8.12
N VAL A 102 -4.18 -14.15 -8.75
CA VAL A 102 -4.55 -13.09 -9.71
C VAL A 102 -4.49 -11.71 -9.04
N VAL A 103 -4.35 -10.66 -9.85
CA VAL A 103 -4.37 -9.27 -9.37
C VAL A 103 -5.81 -8.77 -9.35
N GLY A 104 -6.20 -8.10 -8.28
CA GLY A 104 -7.47 -7.39 -8.15
C GLY A 104 -7.27 -5.88 -8.12
N GLU A 105 -8.33 -5.13 -8.36
CA GLU A 105 -8.37 -3.69 -8.31
C GLU A 105 -9.45 -3.22 -7.33
N ILE A 106 -9.14 -2.20 -6.56
CA ILE A 106 -10.13 -1.42 -5.82
C ILE A 106 -10.19 -0.04 -6.47
N SER A 107 -11.36 0.32 -6.99
CA SER A 107 -11.63 1.64 -7.54
C SER A 107 -12.64 2.38 -6.66
N PHE A 108 -12.49 3.70 -6.59
CA PHE A 108 -13.33 4.58 -5.79
C PHE A 108 -13.86 5.71 -6.66
N ASP A 109 -15.10 6.12 -6.41
CA ASP A 109 -15.74 7.24 -7.11
C ASP A 109 -15.24 8.62 -6.64
N ALA A 110 -14.26 8.69 -5.71
CA ALA A 110 -13.74 9.92 -5.11
C ALA A 110 -12.28 10.20 -5.49
N ASP A 111 -11.93 11.49 -5.60
CA ASP A 111 -10.57 11.98 -5.87
C ASP A 111 -9.52 11.57 -4.82
N TRP A 112 -9.95 11.07 -3.66
CA TRP A 112 -9.12 10.68 -2.54
C TRP A 112 -9.85 9.72 -1.60
N TYR A 113 -9.12 8.72 -1.19
CA TYR A 113 -9.55 7.63 -0.34
C TYR A 113 -9.17 7.90 1.13
N ASP A 114 -10.12 8.41 1.90
CA ASP A 114 -10.00 8.56 3.35
C ASP A 114 -10.67 7.40 4.10
N TYR A 115 -10.54 7.44 5.44
CA TYR A 115 -11.12 6.42 6.31
C TYR A 115 -12.64 6.29 6.15
N ASP A 116 -13.34 7.40 5.97
CA ASP A 116 -14.80 7.41 5.87
C ASP A 116 -15.25 6.79 4.54
N THR A 117 -14.54 7.03 3.45
CA THR A 117 -14.80 6.44 2.13
C THR A 117 -14.56 4.92 2.12
N LYS A 118 -13.57 4.42 2.90
CA LYS A 118 -13.27 2.97 3.02
C LYS A 118 -14.41 2.15 3.60
N TYR A 119 -15.19 2.72 4.47
CA TYR A 119 -16.22 2.01 5.24
C TYR A 119 -17.64 2.47 4.91
N THR A 120 -17.81 3.34 3.90
CA THR A 120 -19.13 3.73 3.39
C THR A 120 -19.56 2.77 2.28
N ASP A 121 -20.63 2.03 2.51
CA ASP A 121 -21.19 1.07 1.56
C ASP A 121 -21.50 1.76 0.21
N GLY A 122 -21.01 1.15 -0.88
CA GLY A 122 -21.28 1.56 -2.25
C GLY A 122 -20.30 2.58 -2.84
N CYS A 123 -19.26 3.03 -2.10
CA CYS A 123 -18.26 3.98 -2.61
C CYS A 123 -17.04 3.30 -3.26
N SER A 124 -16.91 1.98 -3.17
CA SER A 124 -15.82 1.22 -3.78
C SER A 124 -16.34 0.14 -4.71
N GLN A 125 -15.65 -0.07 -5.82
CA GLN A 125 -15.87 -1.19 -6.72
C GLN A 125 -14.64 -2.10 -6.71
N THR A 126 -14.88 -3.40 -6.63
CA THR A 126 -13.84 -4.42 -6.66
C THR A 126 -13.91 -5.16 -8.00
N LEU A 127 -12.79 -5.21 -8.73
CA LEU A 127 -12.65 -5.93 -9.99
C LEU A 127 -11.64 -7.06 -9.83
N ILE A 128 -12.08 -8.31 -9.92
CA ILE A 128 -11.25 -9.51 -9.79
C ILE A 128 -11.58 -10.51 -10.91
N PRO A 129 -10.63 -10.87 -11.78
CA PRO A 129 -9.31 -10.25 -11.94
C PRO A 129 -9.41 -8.80 -12.42
N ALA A 130 -8.43 -7.99 -12.06
CA ALA A 130 -8.31 -6.62 -12.57
C ALA A 130 -8.13 -6.66 -14.11
N PRO A 131 -8.76 -5.74 -14.86
CA PRO A 131 -8.59 -5.65 -16.31
C PRO A 131 -7.21 -5.03 -16.64
N LEU A 132 -6.19 -5.88 -16.73
CA LEU A 132 -4.79 -5.52 -16.96
C LEU A 132 -4.22 -6.32 -18.13
N PRO A 133 -3.23 -5.76 -18.87
CA PRO A 133 -2.39 -6.56 -19.75
C PRO A 133 -1.69 -7.69 -18.98
N GLU A 134 -1.57 -8.86 -19.58
CA GLU A 134 -0.96 -10.05 -18.96
C GLU A 134 0.45 -9.75 -18.41
N GLN A 135 1.25 -8.98 -19.15
CA GLN A 135 2.59 -8.58 -18.75
C GLN A 135 2.59 -7.74 -17.47
N VAL A 136 1.63 -6.81 -17.31
CA VAL A 136 1.49 -5.97 -16.12
C VAL A 136 1.10 -6.83 -14.92
N SER A 137 0.14 -7.73 -15.09
CA SER A 137 -0.26 -8.67 -14.04
C SER A 137 0.91 -9.53 -13.57
N ALA A 138 1.71 -10.06 -14.49
CA ALA A 138 2.90 -10.86 -14.18
C ALA A 138 3.97 -10.03 -13.43
N GLN A 139 4.17 -8.76 -13.80
CA GLN A 139 5.09 -7.87 -13.10
C GLN A 139 4.62 -7.57 -11.66
N ILE A 140 3.33 -7.32 -11.46
CA ILE A 140 2.76 -7.10 -10.13
C ILE A 140 2.91 -8.33 -9.25
N GLN A 141 2.62 -9.52 -9.78
CA GLN A 141 2.83 -10.79 -9.08
C GLN A 141 4.30 -10.99 -8.67
N ALA A 142 5.24 -10.67 -9.57
CA ALA A 142 6.68 -10.75 -9.28
C ALA A 142 7.10 -9.78 -8.18
N ILE A 143 6.61 -8.53 -8.22
CA ILE A 143 6.82 -7.53 -7.16
C ILE A 143 6.26 -8.02 -5.82
N ALA A 144 5.05 -8.60 -5.82
CA ALA A 144 4.42 -9.10 -4.60
C ALA A 144 5.24 -10.23 -3.95
N LEU A 145 5.72 -11.19 -4.73
CA LEU A 145 6.58 -12.28 -4.25
C LEU A 145 7.91 -11.75 -3.71
N GLN A 146 8.53 -10.82 -4.43
CA GLN A 146 9.80 -10.21 -4.02
C GLN A 146 9.62 -9.35 -2.76
N ALA A 147 8.50 -8.61 -2.62
CA ALA A 147 8.18 -7.83 -1.43
C ALA A 147 8.07 -8.72 -0.19
N CYS A 148 7.33 -9.84 -0.28
CA CYS A 148 7.22 -10.80 0.81
C CYS A 148 8.58 -11.38 1.19
N THR A 149 9.41 -11.74 0.21
CA THR A 149 10.77 -12.25 0.43
C THR A 149 11.65 -11.20 1.13
N ALA A 150 11.60 -9.94 0.71
CA ALA A 150 12.44 -8.85 1.24
C ALA A 150 12.21 -8.54 2.72
N VAL A 151 11.00 -8.83 3.22
CA VAL A 151 10.65 -8.60 4.64
C VAL A 151 10.39 -9.90 5.41
N HIS A 152 10.70 -11.06 4.80
CA HIS A 152 10.45 -12.39 5.38
C HIS A 152 8.99 -12.60 5.81
N ALA A 153 8.03 -12.09 5.03
CA ALA A 153 6.61 -12.33 5.25
C ALA A 153 6.22 -13.69 4.65
N TYR A 154 5.89 -14.63 5.51
CA TYR A 154 5.49 -16.01 5.16
C TYR A 154 4.09 -16.32 5.68
N GLY A 155 3.47 -17.35 5.10
CA GLY A 155 2.11 -17.77 5.40
C GLY A 155 1.12 -17.05 4.51
N LEU A 156 0.70 -15.86 4.89
CA LEU A 156 -0.21 -15.03 4.10
C LEU A 156 0.24 -13.56 4.10
N ALA A 157 0.05 -12.90 2.97
CA ALA A 157 0.20 -11.46 2.85
C ALA A 157 -0.65 -10.93 1.69
N ARG A 158 -1.12 -9.69 1.78
CA ARG A 158 -1.64 -8.94 0.64
C ARG A 158 -0.66 -7.81 0.35
N VAL A 159 -0.26 -7.72 -0.89
CA VAL A 159 0.65 -6.70 -1.38
C VAL A 159 -0.12 -5.73 -2.24
N ASP A 160 -0.07 -4.46 -1.87
CA ASP A 160 -0.80 -3.40 -2.52
C ASP A 160 0.17 -2.56 -3.35
N VAL A 161 -0.19 -2.27 -4.60
CA VAL A 161 0.64 -1.57 -5.56
C VAL A 161 -0.13 -0.45 -6.25
N PHE A 162 0.59 0.57 -6.67
CA PHE A 162 0.10 1.61 -7.56
C PHE A 162 0.55 1.32 -9.01
N TYR A 163 -0.35 1.49 -9.96
CA TYR A 163 -0.06 1.35 -11.38
C TYR A 163 -0.54 2.57 -12.15
N ASP A 164 0.40 3.33 -12.72
CA ASP A 164 0.07 4.40 -13.67
C ASP A 164 0.00 3.83 -15.09
N GLU A 165 -1.20 3.69 -15.59
CA GLU A 165 -1.48 3.13 -16.94
C GLU A 165 -0.90 3.99 -18.06
N ARG A 166 -0.65 5.30 -17.83
CA ARG A 166 -0.11 6.21 -18.84
C ARG A 166 1.40 6.11 -18.99
N SER A 167 2.12 5.98 -17.88
CA SER A 167 3.58 5.81 -17.90
C SER A 167 4.01 4.34 -17.95
N GLY A 168 3.13 3.43 -17.52
CA GLY A 168 3.45 2.01 -17.31
C GLY A 168 4.18 1.74 -16.02
N ASP A 169 4.36 2.74 -15.16
CA ASP A 169 5.06 2.60 -13.89
C ASP A 169 4.24 1.81 -12.87
N ILE A 170 4.91 0.93 -12.14
CA ILE A 170 4.34 0.16 -11.03
C ILE A 170 5.16 0.47 -9.79
N TRP A 171 4.50 0.83 -8.68
CA TRP A 171 5.14 1.08 -7.39
C TRP A 171 4.53 0.22 -6.30
N LEU A 172 5.38 -0.43 -5.52
CA LEU A 172 4.97 -1.07 -4.27
C LEU A 172 4.52 0.01 -3.29
N ASN A 173 3.28 -0.13 -2.78
CA ASN A 173 2.73 0.74 -1.75
C ASN A 173 2.99 0.13 -0.36
N GLU A 174 2.32 -0.98 -0.04
CA GLU A 174 2.45 -1.61 1.27
C GLU A 174 2.31 -3.14 1.21
N ILE A 175 2.65 -3.79 2.31
CA ILE A 175 2.41 -5.20 2.56
C ILE A 175 1.60 -5.38 3.84
N ASN A 176 0.48 -6.09 3.73
CA ASN A 176 -0.41 -6.44 4.83
C ASN A 176 -0.19 -7.90 5.21
N THR A 177 0.50 -8.15 6.32
CA THR A 177 0.83 -9.52 6.78
C THR A 177 -0.30 -10.18 7.57
N LEU A 178 -1.36 -9.46 7.86
CA LEU A 178 -2.61 -9.97 8.44
C LEU A 178 -3.81 -9.31 7.76
N PRO A 179 -4.04 -9.60 6.46
CA PRO A 179 -5.13 -9.00 5.69
C PRO A 179 -6.50 -9.44 6.22
N GLY A 180 -7.53 -8.67 5.88
CA GLY A 180 -8.91 -9.08 6.13
C GLY A 180 -9.19 -10.50 5.59
N PHE A 181 -9.91 -11.32 6.35
CA PHE A 181 -10.11 -12.75 6.06
C PHE A 181 -11.58 -13.16 6.20
N THR A 182 -12.48 -12.35 5.69
CA THR A 182 -13.90 -12.71 5.52
C THR A 182 -14.17 -13.08 4.07
N SER A 183 -15.30 -13.70 3.76
CA SER A 183 -15.71 -14.00 2.38
C SER A 183 -15.82 -12.76 1.47
N GLN A 184 -15.88 -11.57 2.04
CA GLN A 184 -15.95 -10.28 1.36
C GLN A 184 -14.60 -9.55 1.31
N SER A 185 -13.56 -10.14 1.91
CA SER A 185 -12.22 -9.53 1.93
C SER A 185 -11.42 -9.86 0.67
N MET A 186 -10.65 -8.90 0.18
CA MET A 186 -9.85 -9.07 -1.05
C MET A 186 -8.95 -10.30 -1.03
N TYR A 187 -8.27 -10.58 0.09
CA TYR A 187 -7.33 -11.70 0.15
C TYR A 187 -7.97 -13.06 -0.22
N PRO A 188 -9.06 -13.52 0.41
CA PRO A 188 -9.73 -14.75 0.00
C PRO A 188 -10.41 -14.67 -1.37
N MET A 189 -10.95 -13.51 -1.76
CA MET A 189 -11.57 -13.33 -3.09
C MET A 189 -10.55 -13.48 -4.23
N LEU A 190 -9.33 -12.97 -4.05
CA LEU A 190 -8.22 -13.13 -5.00
C LEU A 190 -7.82 -14.60 -5.15
N TRP A 191 -7.79 -15.36 -4.06
CA TRP A 191 -7.49 -16.80 -4.11
C TRP A 191 -8.64 -17.61 -4.72
N GLU A 192 -9.88 -17.25 -4.44
CA GLU A 192 -11.04 -17.90 -5.07
C GLU A 192 -11.02 -17.70 -6.59
N ALA A 193 -10.75 -16.49 -7.06
CA ALA A 193 -10.58 -16.19 -8.49
C ALA A 193 -9.33 -16.87 -9.10
N SER A 194 -8.37 -17.27 -8.26
CA SER A 194 -7.20 -18.08 -8.66
C SER A 194 -7.45 -19.59 -8.61
N GLY A 195 -8.69 -20.02 -8.32
CA GLY A 195 -9.08 -21.43 -8.26
C GLY A 195 -8.85 -22.12 -6.90
N VAL A 196 -8.59 -21.34 -5.84
CA VAL A 196 -8.41 -21.87 -4.47
C VAL A 196 -9.62 -21.46 -3.63
N ALA A 197 -10.52 -22.40 -3.35
CA ALA A 197 -11.69 -22.16 -2.51
C ALA A 197 -11.30 -21.79 -1.07
N LEU A 198 -12.15 -21.05 -0.37
CA LEU A 198 -11.86 -20.57 1.00
C LEU A 198 -11.50 -21.72 1.96
N SER A 199 -12.18 -22.87 1.88
CA SER A 199 -11.87 -24.06 2.69
C SER A 199 -10.46 -24.58 2.45
N ASP A 200 -10.04 -24.63 1.17
CA ASP A 200 -8.72 -25.11 0.77
C ASP A 200 -7.64 -24.10 1.12
N LEU A 201 -7.95 -22.81 1.03
CA LEU A 201 -7.08 -21.72 1.48
C LEU A 201 -6.78 -21.86 2.97
N VAL A 202 -7.81 -22.07 3.80
CA VAL A 202 -7.64 -22.27 5.25
C VAL A 202 -6.80 -23.53 5.53
N ALA A 203 -7.06 -24.64 4.84
CA ALA A 203 -6.28 -25.86 5.00
C ALA A 203 -4.81 -25.64 4.65
N GLN A 204 -4.51 -24.97 3.51
CA GLN A 204 -3.14 -24.66 3.11
C GLN A 204 -2.43 -23.74 4.11
N LEU A 205 -3.13 -22.76 4.71
CA LEU A 205 -2.55 -21.89 5.75
C LEU A 205 -2.19 -22.68 7.01
N VAL A 206 -3.06 -23.60 7.44
CA VAL A 206 -2.78 -24.50 8.59
C VAL A 206 -1.58 -25.40 8.30
N ASP A 207 -1.48 -25.94 7.10
CA ASP A 207 -0.34 -26.79 6.71
C ASP A 207 0.95 -25.96 6.63
N THR A 208 0.92 -24.78 6.03
CA THR A 208 2.06 -23.84 5.98
C THR A 208 2.57 -23.46 7.37
N ALA A 209 1.68 -23.36 8.37
CA ALA A 209 2.06 -23.05 9.74
C ALA A 209 2.80 -24.21 10.46
N ARG A 210 2.73 -25.44 9.92
CA ARG A 210 3.41 -26.62 10.46
C ARG A 210 4.80 -26.85 9.86
N GLU A 211 5.13 -26.17 8.77
CA GLU A 211 6.46 -26.17 8.15
C GLU A 211 7.48 -25.35 8.99
#